data_a1e424034a11398f26d91699b96fa6d7
#
_entry.id   a1e424034a11398f26d91699b96fa6d7
#
_cell.length_a   1.000
_cell.length_b   1.000
_cell.length_c   1.000
_cell.angle_alpha   90.00
_cell.angle_beta   90.00
_cell.angle_gamma   90.00
#
_symmetry.space_group_name_H-M   'P 1'
#
loop_
_entity.id
_entity.type
_entity.pdbx_description
1 polymer ?
#
loop_
_entity_poly.entity_id
_entity_poly.type
_entity_poly.pdbx_seq_one_letter_code
_entity_poly.pdbx_strand_id
1 'polypeptide(L)'
;MEVTVIKSKRKTVAIQVNSDLSVTVRAPHGVTEKYIEEFLNKNEAWISKQMNEIKVKKKSVESGNVENVTLDKIKALADQALKIIPARVEYFARIIGVTYGNITIRNQKTRWGSCSSKGNLNFNCLLMLVPPEVLDYVVVHELCHRKQMNHSKAFWAEVENVFPDCKKSIKWLKEEGSQIMYMVTELGKIPRDISNIKMKDRKK
;
A
#
# COMPACT_ATOMS: atom_id res chain seq x y z
N MET A 1 25.25 -10.80 -4.86
CA MET A 1 23.79 -10.55 -4.95
C MET A 1 23.13 -11.89 -5.19
N GLU A 2 22.23 -12.32 -4.31
CA GLU A 2 21.52 -13.57 -4.46
C GLU A 2 20.34 -13.33 -5.40
N VAL A 3 20.24 -14.12 -6.50
CA VAL A 3 19.18 -13.99 -7.51
C VAL A 3 18.40 -15.29 -7.58
N THR A 4 17.09 -15.20 -7.36
CA THR A 4 16.15 -16.31 -7.53
C THR A 4 15.30 -16.11 -8.77
N VAL A 5 15.26 -17.10 -9.68
CA VAL A 5 14.44 -17.04 -10.88
C VAL A 5 13.19 -17.91 -10.72
N ILE A 6 12.01 -17.31 -10.89
CA ILE A 6 10.72 -18.00 -10.83
C ILE A 6 10.06 -17.97 -12.21
N LYS A 7 9.98 -19.10 -12.87
CA LYS A 7 9.29 -19.27 -14.17
C LYS A 7 7.80 -19.59 -13.96
N SER A 8 6.91 -18.96 -14.74
CA SER A 8 5.47 -19.15 -14.64
C SER A 8 4.75 -18.82 -15.96
N LYS A 9 3.43 -19.06 -16.04
CA LYS A 9 2.58 -18.75 -17.22
C LYS A 9 2.34 -17.24 -17.47
N ARG A 10 3.25 -16.37 -17.05
CA ARG A 10 3.15 -14.92 -17.26
C ARG A 10 3.65 -14.51 -18.65
N LYS A 11 3.27 -13.33 -19.12
CA LYS A 11 3.66 -12.79 -20.43
C LYS A 11 4.86 -11.84 -20.37
N THR A 12 5.26 -11.38 -19.18
CA THR A 12 6.30 -10.34 -19.01
C THR A 12 7.35 -10.78 -18.00
N VAL A 13 8.59 -10.29 -18.15
CA VAL A 13 9.62 -10.40 -17.11
C VAL A 13 9.48 -9.26 -16.13
N ALA A 14 9.70 -9.53 -14.84
CA ALA A 14 9.74 -8.50 -13.80
C ALA A 14 10.82 -8.82 -12.77
N ILE A 15 11.47 -7.76 -12.26
CA ILE A 15 12.44 -7.82 -11.18
C ILE A 15 11.77 -7.31 -9.90
N GLN A 16 12.04 -7.97 -8.81
CA GLN A 16 11.66 -7.57 -7.47
C GLN A 16 12.89 -7.62 -6.57
N VAL A 17 13.24 -6.51 -5.92
CA VAL A 17 14.23 -6.50 -4.83
C VAL A 17 13.48 -6.75 -3.53
N ASN A 18 13.91 -7.76 -2.78
CA ASN A 18 13.29 -8.15 -1.52
C ASN A 18 13.92 -7.39 -0.34
N SER A 19 13.25 -7.42 0.81
CA SER A 19 13.70 -6.76 2.03
C SER A 19 15.01 -7.33 2.62
N ASP A 20 15.32 -8.57 2.31
CA ASP A 20 16.61 -9.22 2.65
C ASP A 20 17.74 -8.88 1.68
N LEU A 21 17.49 -7.98 0.72
CA LEU A 21 18.39 -7.58 -0.36
C LEU A 21 18.62 -8.67 -1.43
N SER A 22 17.89 -9.77 -1.40
CA SER A 22 17.84 -10.72 -2.51
C SER A 22 17.04 -10.16 -3.68
N VAL A 23 17.28 -10.69 -4.89
CA VAL A 23 16.56 -10.30 -6.11
C VAL A 23 15.76 -11.47 -6.63
N THR A 24 14.47 -11.28 -6.84
CA THR A 24 13.60 -12.26 -7.49
C THR A 24 13.26 -11.82 -8.90
N VAL A 25 13.60 -12.63 -9.89
CA VAL A 25 13.17 -12.45 -11.29
C VAL A 25 12.02 -13.37 -11.57
N ARG A 26 10.89 -12.81 -11.98
CA ARG A 26 9.72 -13.58 -12.42
C ARG A 26 9.62 -13.52 -13.94
N ALA A 27 9.69 -14.67 -14.61
CA ALA A 27 9.75 -14.75 -16.07
C ALA A 27 8.75 -15.76 -16.66
N PRO A 28 8.36 -15.62 -17.95
CA PRO A 28 7.68 -16.68 -18.69
C PRO A 28 8.54 -17.95 -18.81
N HIS A 29 7.91 -19.13 -18.93
CA HIS A 29 8.63 -20.40 -19.10
C HIS A 29 9.62 -20.43 -20.26
N GLY A 30 9.30 -19.76 -21.39
CA GLY A 30 10.12 -19.75 -22.60
C GLY A 30 11.30 -18.77 -22.59
N VAL A 31 11.52 -18.03 -21.50
CA VAL A 31 12.63 -17.07 -21.44
C VAL A 31 13.94 -17.77 -21.09
N THR A 32 15.01 -17.50 -21.88
CA THR A 32 16.34 -18.09 -21.70
C THR A 32 17.08 -17.44 -20.53
N GLU A 33 18.05 -18.14 -19.95
CA GLU A 33 18.91 -17.61 -18.90
C GLU A 33 19.72 -16.41 -19.39
N LYS A 34 20.24 -16.47 -20.61
CA LYS A 34 20.96 -15.37 -21.23
C LYS A 34 20.12 -14.07 -21.28
N TYR A 35 18.83 -14.20 -21.66
CA TYR A 35 17.93 -13.03 -21.63
C TYR A 35 17.72 -12.47 -20.23
N ILE A 36 17.62 -13.35 -19.21
CA ILE A 36 17.46 -12.93 -17.82
C ILE A 36 18.71 -12.19 -17.33
N GLU A 37 19.91 -12.67 -17.69
CA GLU A 37 21.17 -12.00 -17.38
C GLU A 37 21.27 -10.61 -18.03
N GLU A 38 20.99 -10.51 -19.34
CA GLU A 38 20.95 -9.24 -20.06
C GLU A 38 19.93 -8.27 -19.45
N PHE A 39 18.75 -8.79 -19.05
CA PHE A 39 17.71 -8.00 -18.41
C PHE A 39 18.12 -7.49 -17.03
N LEU A 40 18.82 -8.30 -16.22
CA LEU A 40 19.38 -7.88 -14.93
C LEU A 40 20.45 -6.82 -15.12
N ASN A 41 21.40 -7.01 -16.05
CA ASN A 41 22.47 -6.05 -16.34
C ASN A 41 21.90 -4.70 -16.80
N LYS A 42 20.89 -4.72 -17.67
CA LYS A 42 20.20 -3.50 -18.12
C LYS A 42 19.52 -2.73 -16.99
N ASN A 43 19.11 -3.43 -15.92
CA ASN A 43 18.41 -2.84 -14.79
C ASN A 43 19.31 -2.71 -13.53
N GLU A 44 20.61 -2.90 -13.64
CA GLU A 44 21.54 -2.89 -12.50
C GLU A 44 21.49 -1.60 -11.67
N ALA A 45 21.46 -0.46 -12.34
CA ALA A 45 21.37 0.84 -11.68
C ALA A 45 20.07 0.98 -10.86
N TRP A 46 18.95 0.49 -11.40
CA TRP A 46 17.67 0.48 -10.69
C TRP A 46 17.69 -0.49 -9.49
N ILE A 47 18.26 -1.70 -9.67
CA ILE A 47 18.41 -2.68 -8.59
C ILE A 47 19.25 -2.11 -7.45
N SER A 48 20.40 -1.52 -7.77
CA SER A 48 21.31 -0.89 -6.81
C SER A 48 20.63 0.25 -6.04
N LYS A 49 19.87 1.08 -6.73
CA LYS A 49 19.06 2.14 -6.10
C LYS A 49 18.06 1.56 -5.12
N GLN A 50 17.28 0.54 -5.52
CA GLN A 50 16.30 -0.11 -4.66
C GLN A 50 16.95 -0.75 -3.42
N MET A 51 18.10 -1.43 -3.60
CA MET A 51 18.85 -1.98 -2.49
C MET A 51 19.32 -0.92 -1.49
N ASN A 52 19.81 0.22 -1.99
CA ASN A 52 20.21 1.33 -1.13
C ASN A 52 19.04 1.94 -0.37
N GLU A 53 17.88 2.12 -1.02
CA GLU A 53 16.66 2.59 -0.36
C GLU A 53 16.25 1.64 0.79
N ILE A 54 16.32 0.32 0.57
CA ILE A 54 16.05 -0.68 1.61
C ILE A 54 17.06 -0.60 2.75
N LYS A 55 18.36 -0.46 2.44
CA LYS A 55 19.44 -0.32 3.46
C LYS A 55 19.24 0.93 4.33
N VAL A 56 18.92 2.07 3.69
CA VAL A 56 18.65 3.32 4.42
C VAL A 56 17.44 3.16 5.33
N LYS A 57 16.35 2.56 4.85
CA LYS A 57 15.16 2.27 5.66
C LYS A 57 15.47 1.35 6.84
N LYS A 58 16.27 0.29 6.63
CA LYS A 58 16.71 -0.58 7.73
C LYS A 58 17.49 0.19 8.79
N LYS A 59 18.47 0.98 8.36
CA LYS A 59 19.32 1.76 9.27
C LYS A 59 18.53 2.82 10.05
N SER A 60 17.57 3.48 9.43
CA SER A 60 16.72 4.47 10.12
C SER A 60 15.79 3.83 11.16
N VAL A 61 15.40 2.59 10.95
CA VAL A 61 14.60 1.82 11.91
C VAL A 61 15.47 1.30 13.08
N GLU A 62 16.68 0.84 12.80
CA GLU A 62 17.62 0.36 13.84
C GLU A 62 18.13 1.49 14.75
N SER A 63 18.24 2.71 14.22
CA SER A 63 18.69 3.89 14.97
C SER A 63 17.57 4.66 15.69
N GLY A 64 16.31 4.40 15.37
CA GLY A 64 15.16 5.00 16.03
C GLY A 64 14.68 4.16 17.21
N ASN A 65 14.27 4.79 18.30
CA ASN A 65 13.52 4.16 19.41
C ASN A 65 12.13 3.71 18.91
N VAL A 66 12.11 2.78 17.95
CA VAL A 66 10.86 2.26 17.42
C VAL A 66 10.38 1.18 18.40
N GLU A 67 9.36 1.53 19.20
CA GLU A 67 8.61 0.52 19.93
C GLU A 67 8.20 -0.61 18.99
N ASN A 68 8.56 -1.84 19.36
CA ASN A 68 8.20 -3.02 18.60
C ASN A 68 6.69 -3.01 18.33
N VAL A 69 6.30 -3.00 17.05
CA VAL A 69 4.89 -3.08 16.66
C VAL A 69 4.39 -4.49 16.97
N THR A 70 3.74 -4.63 18.13
CA THR A 70 3.18 -5.89 18.57
C THR A 70 1.85 -6.19 17.89
N LEU A 71 1.42 -7.46 17.96
CA LEU A 71 0.10 -7.87 17.48
C LEU A 71 -1.04 -7.08 18.15
N ASP A 72 -0.91 -6.80 19.43
CA ASP A 72 -1.94 -6.06 20.20
C ASP A 72 -1.99 -4.59 19.78
N LYS A 73 -0.86 -3.98 19.41
CA LYS A 73 -0.83 -2.64 18.83
C LYS A 73 -1.55 -2.60 17.47
N ILE A 74 -1.37 -3.62 16.62
CA ILE A 74 -2.10 -3.71 15.34
C ILE A 74 -3.60 -3.91 15.56
N LYS A 75 -4.01 -4.73 16.52
CA LYS A 75 -5.42 -4.88 16.89
C LYS A 75 -6.02 -3.56 17.36
N ALA A 76 -5.33 -2.85 18.25
CA ALA A 76 -5.77 -1.54 18.73
C ALA A 76 -5.92 -0.53 17.58
N LEU A 77 -4.97 -0.49 16.62
CA LEU A 77 -5.08 0.33 15.41
C LEU A 77 -6.28 -0.07 14.55
N ALA A 78 -6.54 -1.38 14.41
CA ALA A 78 -7.70 -1.85 13.65
C ALA A 78 -9.02 -1.44 14.32
N ASP A 79 -9.12 -1.55 15.65
CA ASP A 79 -10.31 -1.12 16.41
C ASP A 79 -10.54 0.40 16.33
N GLN A 80 -9.46 1.18 16.34
CA GLN A 80 -9.52 2.62 16.13
C GLN A 80 -9.97 2.95 14.71
N ALA A 81 -9.40 2.29 13.70
CA ALA A 81 -9.75 2.47 12.30
C ALA A 81 -11.22 2.14 11.99
N LEU A 82 -11.76 1.10 12.64
CA LEU A 82 -13.18 0.73 12.54
C LEU A 82 -14.13 1.84 13.05
N LYS A 83 -13.68 2.67 13.98
CA LYS A 83 -14.47 3.79 14.51
C LYS A 83 -14.33 5.05 13.64
N ILE A 84 -13.12 5.34 13.16
CA ILE A 84 -12.79 6.61 12.47
C ILE A 84 -13.08 6.55 10.97
N ILE A 85 -12.60 5.52 10.29
CA ILE A 85 -12.63 5.47 8.81
C ILE A 85 -14.06 5.48 8.25
N PRO A 86 -15.04 4.72 8.77
CA PRO A 86 -16.40 4.74 8.23
C PRO A 86 -17.04 6.14 8.27
N ALA A 87 -16.83 6.89 9.34
CA ALA A 87 -17.34 8.26 9.44
C ALA A 87 -16.70 9.21 8.40
N ARG A 88 -15.38 9.06 8.14
CA ARG A 88 -14.69 9.82 7.09
C ARG A 88 -15.17 9.44 5.69
N VAL A 89 -15.36 8.14 5.45
CA VAL A 89 -15.91 7.63 4.18
C VAL A 89 -17.30 8.19 3.92
N GLU A 90 -18.19 8.15 4.90
CA GLU A 90 -19.55 8.70 4.77
C GLU A 90 -19.52 10.20 4.47
N TYR A 91 -18.69 10.96 5.19
CA TYR A 91 -18.52 12.39 4.99
C TYR A 91 -18.09 12.72 3.55
N PHE A 92 -17.01 12.11 3.07
CA PHE A 92 -16.50 12.40 1.74
C PHE A 92 -17.34 11.79 0.62
N ALA A 93 -18.01 10.67 0.84
CA ALA A 93 -18.92 10.09 -0.14
C ALA A 93 -20.06 11.06 -0.48
N ARG A 94 -20.61 11.78 0.51
CA ARG A 94 -21.62 12.83 0.31
C ARG A 94 -21.06 14.01 -0.50
N ILE A 95 -19.84 14.47 -0.21
CA ILE A 95 -19.17 15.57 -0.91
C ILE A 95 -18.91 15.20 -2.38
N ILE A 96 -18.42 13.98 -2.63
CA ILE A 96 -18.10 13.50 -3.97
C ILE A 96 -19.37 13.14 -4.75
N GLY A 97 -20.48 12.85 -4.05
CA GLY A 97 -21.74 12.42 -4.65
C GLY A 97 -21.69 10.98 -5.15
N VAL A 98 -21.08 10.07 -4.38
CA VAL A 98 -20.95 8.64 -4.73
C VAL A 98 -21.48 7.74 -3.63
N THR A 99 -21.90 6.53 -4.05
CA THR A 99 -22.23 5.44 -3.14
C THR A 99 -21.07 4.45 -3.05
N TYR A 100 -20.97 3.74 -1.96
CA TYR A 100 -19.96 2.71 -1.73
C TYR A 100 -20.61 1.44 -1.17
N GLY A 101 -19.90 0.32 -1.26
CA GLY A 101 -20.30 -0.96 -0.69
C GLY A 101 -19.73 -1.17 0.72
N ASN A 102 -19.26 -2.39 0.98
CA ASN A 102 -18.70 -2.74 2.28
C ASN A 102 -17.36 -2.04 2.53
N ILE A 103 -17.13 -1.59 3.76
CA ILE A 103 -15.84 -1.14 4.25
C ILE A 103 -15.17 -2.28 5.00
N THR A 104 -13.90 -2.56 4.69
CA THR A 104 -13.09 -3.56 5.38
C THR A 104 -11.80 -2.93 5.86
N ILE A 105 -11.47 -3.10 7.14
CA ILE A 105 -10.17 -2.71 7.68
C ILE A 105 -9.23 -3.93 7.63
N ARG A 106 -8.01 -3.71 7.15
CA ARG A 106 -7.00 -4.76 6.98
C ARG A 106 -5.62 -4.27 7.42
N ASN A 107 -4.74 -5.19 7.75
CA ASN A 107 -3.31 -4.94 7.83
C ASN A 107 -2.66 -5.38 6.50
N GLN A 108 -2.42 -4.42 5.60
CA GLN A 108 -1.87 -4.70 4.27
C GLN A 108 -0.40 -4.27 4.19
N LYS A 109 0.42 -5.07 3.49
CA LYS A 109 1.87 -4.83 3.36
C LYS A 109 2.24 -3.73 2.34
N THR A 110 1.40 -3.46 1.34
CA THR A 110 1.77 -2.68 0.16
C THR A 110 0.77 -1.60 -0.24
N ARG A 111 -0.36 -1.49 0.46
CA ARG A 111 -1.44 -0.56 0.07
C ARG A 111 -2.03 0.11 1.29
N TRP A 112 -2.36 1.39 1.15
CA TRP A 112 -3.10 2.16 2.14
C TRP A 112 -4.60 1.96 2.03
N GLY A 113 -5.09 1.78 0.79
CA GLY A 113 -6.48 1.50 0.50
C GLY A 113 -6.65 0.74 -0.82
N SER A 114 -7.88 0.38 -1.13
CA SER A 114 -8.32 -0.09 -2.45
C SER A 114 -9.83 -0.01 -2.60
N CYS A 115 -10.29 0.32 -3.81
CA CYS A 115 -11.68 0.26 -4.20
C CYS A 115 -11.88 -0.82 -5.27
N SER A 116 -12.87 -1.69 -5.10
CA SER A 116 -13.25 -2.66 -6.13
C SER A 116 -14.26 -2.06 -7.12
N SER A 117 -14.41 -2.68 -8.31
CA SER A 117 -15.43 -2.28 -9.28
C SER A 117 -16.86 -2.33 -8.72
N LYS A 118 -17.12 -3.17 -7.71
CA LYS A 118 -18.41 -3.24 -7.00
C LYS A 118 -18.54 -2.17 -5.90
N GLY A 119 -17.54 -1.30 -5.72
CA GLY A 119 -17.54 -0.23 -4.73
C GLY A 119 -17.17 -0.66 -3.32
N ASN A 120 -16.70 -1.88 -3.09
CA ASN A 120 -16.20 -2.26 -1.78
C ASN A 120 -14.86 -1.59 -1.53
N LEU A 121 -14.72 -0.99 -0.35
CA LEU A 121 -13.55 -0.24 0.08
C LEU A 121 -12.76 -1.06 1.09
N ASN A 122 -11.46 -1.11 0.93
CA ASN A 122 -10.56 -1.66 1.95
C ASN A 122 -9.59 -0.58 2.38
N PHE A 123 -9.34 -0.47 3.67
CA PHE A 123 -8.38 0.48 4.24
C PHE A 123 -7.40 -0.22 5.17
N ASN A 124 -6.17 0.24 5.16
CA ASN A 124 -5.13 -0.25 6.05
C ASN A 124 -5.32 0.36 7.44
N CYS A 125 -5.28 -0.48 8.49
CA CYS A 125 -5.35 0.00 9.88
C CYS A 125 -4.18 0.94 10.24
N LEU A 126 -3.06 0.86 9.52
CA LEU A 126 -1.92 1.77 9.69
C LEU A 126 -2.23 3.22 9.34
N LEU A 127 -3.38 3.51 8.72
CA LEU A 127 -3.89 4.87 8.56
C LEU A 127 -4.15 5.58 9.89
N MET A 128 -4.16 4.86 11.00
CA MET A 128 -4.22 5.46 12.33
C MET A 128 -2.88 6.04 12.81
N LEU A 129 -1.79 5.78 12.07
CA LEU A 129 -0.45 6.30 12.34
C LEU A 129 -0.06 7.47 11.43
N VAL A 130 -0.93 7.86 10.50
CA VAL A 130 -0.66 8.97 9.57
C VAL A 130 -1.38 10.24 10.03
N PRO A 131 -0.93 11.44 9.58
CA PRO A 131 -1.66 12.68 9.82
C PRO A 131 -3.10 12.59 9.31
N PRO A 132 -4.07 13.26 9.97
CA PRO A 132 -5.49 13.20 9.59
C PRO A 132 -5.76 13.59 8.13
N GLU A 133 -5.06 14.59 7.61
CA GLU A 133 -5.17 15.03 6.23
C GLU A 133 -4.66 13.97 5.22
N VAL A 134 -3.71 13.13 5.62
CA VAL A 134 -3.21 12.01 4.80
C VAL A 134 -4.24 10.87 4.79
N LEU A 135 -4.87 10.59 5.93
CA LEU A 135 -5.98 9.64 6.01
C LEU A 135 -7.14 10.10 5.11
N ASP A 136 -7.54 11.36 5.22
CA ASP A 136 -8.62 11.94 4.42
C ASP A 136 -8.33 11.86 2.93
N TYR A 137 -7.09 12.17 2.53
CA TYR A 137 -6.65 12.00 1.15
C TYR A 137 -6.83 10.56 0.67
N VAL A 138 -6.44 9.56 1.46
CA VAL A 138 -6.61 8.15 1.07
C VAL A 138 -8.08 7.78 0.94
N VAL A 139 -8.94 8.26 1.85
CA VAL A 139 -10.40 8.05 1.76
C VAL A 139 -10.96 8.67 0.48
N VAL A 140 -10.63 9.93 0.17
CA VAL A 140 -11.04 10.62 -1.06
C VAL A 140 -10.55 9.86 -2.30
N HIS A 141 -9.28 9.43 -2.31
CA HIS A 141 -8.69 8.66 -3.41
C HIS A 141 -9.50 7.39 -3.71
N GLU A 142 -9.82 6.59 -2.69
CA GLU A 142 -10.58 5.35 -2.87
C GLU A 142 -12.04 5.62 -3.29
N LEU A 143 -12.65 6.69 -2.81
CA LEU A 143 -14.00 7.08 -3.23
C LEU A 143 -14.03 7.62 -4.66
N CYS A 144 -13.02 8.34 -5.13
CA CYS A 144 -12.92 8.81 -6.51
C CYS A 144 -12.86 7.65 -7.52
N HIS A 145 -12.38 6.48 -7.11
CA HIS A 145 -12.47 5.26 -7.92
C HIS A 145 -13.91 4.82 -8.23
N ARG A 146 -14.93 5.34 -7.51
CA ARG A 146 -16.34 5.10 -7.86
C ARG A 146 -16.76 5.82 -9.14
N LYS A 147 -16.05 6.91 -9.51
CA LYS A 147 -16.26 7.64 -10.77
C LYS A 147 -15.26 7.22 -11.84
N GLN A 148 -13.99 7.02 -11.46
CA GLN A 148 -12.89 6.73 -12.37
C GLN A 148 -12.02 5.58 -11.83
N MET A 149 -12.14 4.38 -12.41
CA MET A 149 -11.42 3.19 -11.92
C MET A 149 -9.91 3.21 -12.19
N ASN A 150 -9.43 4.02 -13.11
CA ASN A 150 -8.01 4.18 -13.44
C ASN A 150 -7.51 5.57 -12.99
N HIS A 151 -6.20 5.71 -12.83
CA HIS A 151 -5.55 6.98 -12.44
C HIS A 151 -5.32 7.90 -13.64
N SER A 152 -6.35 8.10 -14.48
CA SER A 152 -6.33 9.02 -15.62
C SER A 152 -6.31 10.49 -15.19
N LYS A 153 -6.18 11.43 -16.14
CA LYS A 153 -6.33 12.86 -15.86
C LYS A 153 -7.69 13.19 -15.22
N ALA A 154 -8.76 12.50 -15.67
CA ALA A 154 -10.10 12.67 -15.10
C ALA A 154 -10.17 12.22 -13.64
N PHE A 155 -9.50 11.12 -13.28
CA PHE A 155 -9.40 10.68 -11.88
C PHE A 155 -8.72 11.76 -11.01
N TRP A 156 -7.58 12.27 -11.44
CA TRP A 156 -6.85 13.27 -10.67
C TRP A 156 -7.63 14.59 -10.54
N ALA A 157 -8.39 14.97 -11.58
CA ALA A 157 -9.28 16.13 -11.50
C ALA A 157 -10.38 15.95 -10.43
N GLU A 158 -10.97 14.76 -10.31
CA GLU A 158 -11.94 14.46 -9.24
C GLU A 158 -11.29 14.55 -7.85
N VAL A 159 -10.08 14.00 -7.70
CA VAL A 159 -9.35 14.08 -6.42
C VAL A 159 -9.00 15.52 -6.07
N GLU A 160 -8.41 16.27 -6.99
CA GLU A 160 -7.98 17.67 -6.77
C GLU A 160 -9.16 18.60 -6.49
N ASN A 161 -10.33 18.33 -7.08
CA ASN A 161 -11.56 19.11 -6.82
C ASN A 161 -12.04 18.99 -5.37
N VAL A 162 -11.88 17.81 -4.75
CA VAL A 162 -12.31 17.56 -3.36
C VAL A 162 -11.17 17.81 -2.37
N PHE A 163 -9.93 17.54 -2.78
CA PHE A 163 -8.74 17.62 -1.94
C PHE A 163 -7.60 18.34 -2.69
N PRO A 164 -7.63 19.68 -2.79
CA PRO A 164 -6.67 20.46 -3.58
C PRO A 164 -5.21 20.25 -3.18
N ASP A 165 -4.94 20.04 -1.88
CA ASP A 165 -3.60 19.79 -1.34
C ASP A 165 -3.13 18.33 -1.43
N CYS A 166 -3.76 17.50 -2.27
CA CYS A 166 -3.46 16.07 -2.39
C CYS A 166 -1.97 15.76 -2.64
N LYS A 167 -1.24 16.63 -3.31
CA LYS A 167 0.20 16.47 -3.59
C LYS A 167 1.06 16.38 -2.32
N LYS A 168 0.68 17.11 -1.26
CA LYS A 168 1.36 17.04 0.05
C LYS A 168 1.18 15.66 0.68
N SER A 169 -0.04 15.16 0.69
CA SER A 169 -0.37 13.82 1.22
C SER A 169 0.29 12.70 0.41
N ILE A 170 0.33 12.82 -0.92
CA ILE A 170 1.04 11.87 -1.80
C ILE A 170 2.54 11.84 -1.47
N LYS A 171 3.17 13.01 -1.32
CA LYS A 171 4.58 13.11 -0.95
C LYS A 171 4.83 12.46 0.40
N TRP A 172 4.03 12.78 1.40
CA TRP A 172 4.13 12.23 2.74
C TRP A 172 4.01 10.70 2.75
N LEU A 173 3.03 10.13 2.02
CA LEU A 173 2.86 8.67 1.90
C LEU A 173 4.06 7.97 1.23
N LYS A 174 4.71 8.63 0.28
CA LYS A 174 5.93 8.10 -0.37
C LYS A 174 7.14 8.11 0.55
N GLU A 175 7.30 9.14 1.35
CA GLU A 175 8.44 9.35 2.23
C GLU A 175 8.20 8.64 3.56
N GLU A 176 7.43 9.21 4.44
CA GLU A 176 7.17 8.73 5.80
C GLU A 176 6.29 7.46 5.83
N GLY A 177 5.23 7.44 5.02
CA GLY A 177 4.31 6.30 4.96
C GLY A 177 5.00 5.01 4.54
N SER A 178 5.96 5.09 3.63
CA SER A 178 6.74 3.93 3.21
C SER A 178 7.59 3.34 4.34
N GLN A 179 8.05 4.16 5.28
CA GLN A 179 8.80 3.72 6.45
C GLN A 179 7.87 3.01 7.44
N ILE A 180 6.69 3.56 7.70
CA ILE A 180 5.67 2.92 8.57
C ILE A 180 5.32 1.53 8.04
N MET A 181 5.02 1.40 6.75
CA MET A 181 4.72 0.09 6.16
C MET A 181 5.89 -0.87 6.29
N TYR A 182 7.12 -0.41 6.04
CA TYR A 182 8.32 -1.23 6.18
C TYR A 182 8.48 -1.74 7.62
N MET A 183 8.39 -0.85 8.61
CA MET A 183 8.52 -1.21 10.04
C MET A 183 7.53 -2.31 10.44
N VAL A 184 6.26 -2.16 10.06
CA VAL A 184 5.23 -3.12 10.45
C VAL A 184 5.36 -4.45 9.73
N THR A 185 5.79 -4.45 8.47
CA THR A 185 5.85 -5.69 7.67
C THR A 185 7.11 -6.51 7.89
N GLU A 186 8.25 -5.87 8.18
CA GLU A 186 9.54 -6.54 8.27
C GLU A 186 10.00 -6.79 9.71
N LEU A 187 9.70 -5.86 10.62
CA LEU A 187 10.08 -6.00 12.03
C LEU A 187 9.00 -6.70 12.85
N GLY A 188 7.73 -6.46 12.53
CA GLY A 188 6.64 -7.22 13.12
C GLY A 188 6.50 -8.55 12.38
N LYS A 189 6.95 -9.67 12.92
CA LYS A 189 6.63 -11.04 12.47
C LYS A 189 5.13 -11.33 12.68
N ILE A 190 4.25 -10.42 12.20
CA ILE A 190 2.82 -10.48 12.46
C ILE A 190 2.19 -11.46 11.48
N PRO A 191 1.44 -12.48 11.97
CA PRO A 191 0.74 -13.43 11.12
C PRO A 191 -0.19 -12.71 10.13
N ARG A 192 -0.31 -13.25 8.92
CA ARG A 192 -1.17 -12.71 7.84
C ARG A 192 -2.67 -12.70 8.18
N ASP A 193 -3.09 -13.42 9.22
CA ASP A 193 -4.48 -13.75 9.53
C ASP A 193 -5.30 -12.67 10.27
N ILE A 194 -4.73 -11.50 10.54
CA ILE A 194 -5.52 -10.37 11.08
C ILE A 194 -6.33 -9.68 9.96
N SER A 195 -6.27 -10.20 8.75
CA SER A 195 -6.90 -9.61 7.57
C SER A 195 -8.44 -9.68 7.54
N ASN A 196 -9.13 -10.24 8.54
CA ASN A 196 -10.56 -10.54 8.46
C ASN A 196 -11.44 -9.89 9.52
N ILE A 197 -11.08 -8.72 10.03
CA ILE A 197 -12.06 -7.92 10.78
C ILE A 197 -13.04 -7.31 9.77
N LYS A 198 -14.10 -8.04 9.45
CA LYS A 198 -15.21 -7.57 8.62
C LYS A 198 -16.20 -6.82 9.50
N MET A 199 -16.43 -5.54 9.23
CA MET A 199 -17.69 -4.94 9.62
C MET A 199 -18.77 -5.41 8.64
N LYS A 200 -19.75 -6.17 9.14
CA LYS A 200 -21.01 -6.38 8.42
C LYS A 200 -21.79 -5.07 8.47
N ASP A 201 -22.19 -4.57 7.31
CA ASP A 201 -23.07 -3.43 7.19
C ASP A 201 -24.30 -3.57 8.08
N ARG A 202 -24.61 -2.52 8.80
CA ARG A 202 -26.01 -2.22 9.15
C ARG A 202 -26.60 -1.46 7.94
N LYS A 203 -27.17 -2.22 6.99
CA LYS A 203 -28.17 -1.62 6.11
C LYS A 203 -29.33 -1.14 6.99
N LYS A 204 -29.60 0.13 6.99
CA LYS A 204 -30.91 0.72 7.09
C LYS A 204 -30.99 1.84 6.07
#